data_a5eb0cbda88eee00b824b5457d8a0982
#
_entry.id   a5eb0cbda88eee00b824b5457d8a0982
#
_cell.length_a   1.000
_cell.length_b   1.000
_cell.length_c   1.000
_cell.angle_alpha   90.00
_cell.angle_beta   90.00
_cell.angle_gamma   90.00
#
_symmetry.space_group_name_H-M   'P 1'
#
loop_
_entity.id
_entity.type
_entity.pdbx_description
1 polymer ?
#
loop_
_entity_poly.entity_id
_entity_poly.type
_entity_poly.pdbx_seq_one_letter_code
_entity_poly.pdbx_strand_id
1 'polypeptide(L)'
;MLELLLEAHIGLERQGPGSPETVRKALSFLDAPERFGRIADLGCGTGGQTLLLAEDLPGSIVGLDLFPVMAEKLNQRAQSRGLGDRIRGIAGDMADLPFERQSFDLIWSEGAIDNIGFETGLRHWRDFLRPGGYVAVSCPCWLSAERPAAAARFWAEAGSPLDTVETNLGLLRTCGYQFVAAFALPKECWTEHYFAPRERAIQAMLEKYPHSQEMRAYAAMNRDEVALYRQYGRHYGYVFFIGRAI
;
A
#
# COMPACT_ATOMS: atom_id res chain seq x y z
N MET A 1 21.97 -1.57 0.38
CA MET A 1 20.68 -2.16 0.84
C MET A 1 19.47 -1.58 0.11
N LEU A 2 19.28 -0.23 0.06
CA LEU A 2 18.14 0.39 -0.65
C LEU A 2 18.09 0.03 -2.15
N GLU A 3 19.22 0.05 -2.85
CA GLU A 3 19.30 -0.31 -4.27
C GLU A 3 18.88 -1.76 -4.51
N LEU A 4 19.28 -2.69 -3.65
CA LEU A 4 18.86 -4.09 -3.74
C LEU A 4 17.37 -4.26 -3.48
N LEU A 5 16.82 -3.50 -2.53
CA LEU A 5 15.39 -3.48 -2.27
C LEU A 5 14.62 -3.00 -3.51
N LEU A 6 15.03 -1.86 -4.08
CA LEU A 6 14.39 -1.32 -5.28
C LEU A 6 14.49 -2.30 -6.46
N GLU A 7 15.66 -2.89 -6.68
CA GLU A 7 15.87 -3.86 -7.76
C GLU A 7 14.99 -5.12 -7.59
N ALA A 8 14.86 -5.62 -6.34
CA ALA A 8 14.01 -6.77 -6.05
C ALA A 8 12.51 -6.49 -6.27
N HIS A 9 12.09 -5.24 -6.11
CA HIS A 9 10.68 -4.88 -6.16
C HIS A 9 10.22 -4.28 -7.48
N ILE A 10 11.12 -3.68 -8.29
CA ILE A 10 10.75 -2.96 -9.52
C ILE A 10 10.07 -3.84 -10.57
N GLY A 11 10.36 -5.15 -10.56
CA GLY A 11 9.76 -6.14 -11.46
C GLY A 11 8.44 -6.72 -10.96
N LEU A 12 8.09 -6.49 -9.68
CA LEU A 12 6.90 -7.06 -9.07
C LEU A 12 5.65 -6.22 -9.39
N GLU A 13 4.50 -6.86 -9.39
CA GLU A 13 3.22 -6.14 -9.51
C GLU A 13 2.89 -5.36 -8.24
N ARG A 14 3.26 -5.90 -7.08
CA ARG A 14 3.01 -5.30 -5.76
C ARG A 14 4.28 -5.29 -4.93
N GLN A 15 4.44 -4.26 -4.12
CA GLN A 15 5.55 -4.08 -3.20
C GLN A 15 5.16 -4.40 -1.75
N GLY A 16 3.90 -4.82 -1.53
CA GLY A 16 3.34 -5.21 -0.25
C GLY A 16 2.15 -6.16 -0.41
N PRO A 17 1.57 -6.65 0.71
CA PRO A 17 0.41 -7.53 0.70
C PRO A 17 -0.82 -6.86 0.10
N GLY A 18 -1.54 -7.57 -0.76
CA GLY A 18 -2.77 -7.14 -1.42
C GLY A 18 -3.14 -8.09 -2.56
N SER A 19 -4.32 -7.94 -3.13
CA SER A 19 -4.76 -8.73 -4.29
C SER A 19 -5.80 -7.97 -5.11
N PRO A 20 -6.07 -8.39 -6.37
CA PRO A 20 -7.17 -7.82 -7.15
C PRO A 20 -8.53 -7.93 -6.43
N GLU A 21 -8.77 -9.02 -5.73
CA GLU A 21 -10.01 -9.28 -5.00
C GLU A 21 -10.17 -8.29 -3.83
N THR A 22 -9.08 -7.96 -3.12
CA THR A 22 -9.15 -6.99 -2.01
C THR A 22 -9.34 -5.56 -2.51
N VAL A 23 -8.79 -5.19 -3.67
CA VAL A 23 -9.07 -3.91 -4.34
C VAL A 23 -10.57 -3.83 -4.67
N ARG A 24 -11.12 -4.81 -5.39
CA ARG A 24 -12.54 -4.82 -5.77
C ARG A 24 -13.46 -4.88 -4.55
N LYS A 25 -13.09 -5.63 -3.51
CA LYS A 25 -13.83 -5.62 -2.24
C LYS A 25 -13.85 -4.24 -1.61
N ALA A 26 -12.73 -3.52 -1.57
CA ALA A 26 -12.70 -2.17 -1.03
C ALA A 26 -13.55 -1.20 -1.87
N LEU A 27 -13.47 -1.28 -3.21
CA LEU A 27 -14.29 -0.49 -4.11
C LEU A 27 -15.80 -0.74 -3.95
N SER A 28 -16.21 -1.97 -3.61
CA SER A 28 -17.63 -2.31 -3.42
C SER A 28 -18.30 -1.61 -2.24
N PHE A 29 -17.54 -0.98 -1.35
CA PHE A 29 -18.08 -0.19 -0.24
C PHE A 29 -18.24 1.30 -0.57
N LEU A 30 -17.81 1.75 -1.76
CA LEU A 30 -17.89 3.15 -2.17
C LEU A 30 -19.23 3.42 -2.86
N ASP A 31 -19.85 4.55 -2.51
CA ASP A 31 -21.08 4.99 -3.17
C ASP A 31 -20.76 5.64 -4.52
N ALA A 32 -21.44 5.22 -5.58
CA ALA A 32 -21.37 5.78 -6.92
C ALA A 32 -19.93 5.96 -7.46
N PRO A 33 -19.05 4.93 -7.38
CA PRO A 33 -17.65 5.03 -7.81
C PRO A 33 -17.51 5.33 -9.31
N GLU A 34 -18.55 5.06 -10.09
CA GLU A 34 -18.64 5.44 -11.52
C GLU A 34 -18.64 6.95 -11.78
N ARG A 35 -18.76 7.78 -10.72
CA ARG A 35 -18.71 9.25 -10.79
C ARG A 35 -17.36 9.81 -10.38
N PHE A 36 -16.42 9.00 -9.94
CA PHE A 36 -15.11 9.48 -9.51
C PHE A 36 -14.30 9.97 -10.72
N GLY A 37 -14.02 11.26 -10.73
CA GLY A 37 -13.30 11.92 -11.82
C GLY A 37 -11.80 12.03 -11.57
N ARG A 38 -11.36 12.14 -10.30
CA ARG A 38 -9.95 12.30 -9.94
C ARG A 38 -9.56 11.49 -8.70
N ILE A 39 -8.56 10.65 -8.88
CA ILE A 39 -8.12 9.67 -7.90
C ILE A 39 -6.62 9.87 -7.64
N ALA A 40 -6.18 9.78 -6.39
CA ALA A 40 -4.77 9.68 -6.03
C ALA A 40 -4.48 8.28 -5.48
N ASP A 41 -3.38 7.65 -5.92
CA ASP A 41 -2.81 6.44 -5.32
C ASP A 41 -1.46 6.82 -4.70
N LEU A 42 -1.42 6.90 -3.36
CA LEU A 42 -0.29 7.39 -2.59
C LEU A 42 0.56 6.22 -2.08
N GLY A 43 1.84 6.21 -2.46
CA GLY A 43 2.71 5.03 -2.35
C GLY A 43 2.37 4.00 -3.43
N CYS A 44 2.22 4.46 -4.67
CA CYS A 44 1.71 3.63 -5.78
C CYS A 44 2.64 2.48 -6.19
N GLY A 45 3.92 2.53 -5.78
CA GLY A 45 4.93 1.57 -6.21
C GLY A 45 4.99 1.47 -7.75
N THR A 46 5.06 0.25 -8.26
CA THR A 46 5.04 -0.01 -9.71
C THR A 46 3.63 0.01 -10.33
N GLY A 47 2.61 0.36 -9.55
CA GLY A 47 1.26 0.59 -10.03
C GLY A 47 0.35 -0.64 -10.12
N GLY A 48 0.62 -1.72 -9.39
CA GLY A 48 -0.23 -2.90 -9.45
C GLY A 48 -1.69 -2.60 -9.12
N GLN A 49 -1.95 -1.93 -8.00
CA GLN A 49 -3.28 -1.48 -7.61
C GLN A 49 -3.79 -0.30 -8.48
N THR A 50 -2.90 0.63 -8.87
CA THR A 50 -3.27 1.78 -9.72
C THR A 50 -3.91 1.33 -11.04
N LEU A 51 -3.35 0.30 -11.66
CA LEU A 51 -3.85 -0.25 -12.92
C LEU A 51 -5.22 -0.92 -12.73
N LEU A 52 -5.43 -1.64 -11.61
CA LEU A 52 -6.74 -2.22 -11.27
C LEU A 52 -7.79 -1.13 -10.99
N LEU A 53 -7.41 -0.07 -10.27
CA LEU A 53 -8.31 1.07 -10.07
C LEU A 53 -8.76 1.68 -11.41
N ALA A 54 -7.87 1.77 -12.40
CA ALA A 54 -8.22 2.30 -13.72
C ALA A 54 -9.09 1.35 -14.55
N GLU A 55 -9.07 0.05 -14.28
CA GLU A 55 -10.00 -0.92 -14.90
C GLU A 55 -11.43 -0.73 -14.37
N ASP A 56 -11.57 -0.49 -13.07
CA ASP A 56 -12.86 -0.48 -12.37
C ASP A 56 -13.45 0.94 -12.21
N LEU A 57 -12.66 2.00 -12.34
CA LEU A 57 -13.07 3.39 -12.16
C LEU A 57 -12.84 4.22 -13.43
N PRO A 58 -13.74 5.15 -13.78
CA PRO A 58 -13.63 5.92 -15.03
C PRO A 58 -12.63 7.08 -14.97
N GLY A 59 -12.30 7.58 -13.76
CA GLY A 59 -11.54 8.81 -13.55
C GLY A 59 -10.07 8.74 -13.96
N SER A 60 -9.41 9.89 -13.92
CA SER A 60 -7.96 10.00 -14.03
C SER A 60 -7.32 9.65 -12.69
N ILE A 61 -6.16 8.98 -12.74
CA ILE A 61 -5.44 8.56 -11.55
C ILE A 61 -4.03 9.15 -11.57
N VAL A 62 -3.65 9.80 -10.48
CA VAL A 62 -2.26 10.14 -10.23
C VAL A 62 -1.70 9.17 -9.20
N GLY A 63 -0.66 8.43 -9.59
CA GLY A 63 0.13 7.60 -8.67
C GLY A 63 1.34 8.40 -8.19
N LEU A 64 1.50 8.52 -6.87
CA LEU A 64 2.63 9.21 -6.27
C LEU A 64 3.47 8.21 -5.50
N ASP A 65 4.78 8.22 -5.72
CA ASP A 65 5.73 7.39 -4.97
C ASP A 65 7.01 8.19 -4.66
N LEU A 66 7.62 7.92 -3.52
CA LEU A 66 8.85 8.58 -3.10
C LEU A 66 10.01 8.30 -4.07
N PHE A 67 10.03 7.11 -4.67
CA PHE A 67 11.09 6.66 -5.56
C PHE A 67 10.72 6.93 -7.03
N PRO A 68 11.47 7.83 -7.73
CA PRO A 68 11.19 8.16 -9.13
C PRO A 68 11.11 6.94 -10.04
N VAL A 69 11.93 5.93 -9.80
CA VAL A 69 11.97 4.69 -10.58
C VAL A 69 10.65 3.90 -10.50
N MET A 70 9.94 3.95 -9.37
CA MET A 70 8.64 3.32 -9.20
C MET A 70 7.56 4.06 -10.01
N ALA A 71 7.50 5.39 -9.88
CA ALA A 71 6.59 6.23 -10.65
C ALA A 71 6.82 6.10 -12.17
N GLU A 72 8.08 6.02 -12.61
CA GLU A 72 8.42 5.78 -14.00
C GLU A 72 7.95 4.39 -14.46
N LYS A 73 8.10 3.36 -13.62
CA LYS A 73 7.61 2.01 -13.91
C LYS A 73 6.09 1.98 -14.05
N LEU A 74 5.36 2.69 -13.19
CA LEU A 74 3.91 2.88 -13.35
C LEU A 74 3.58 3.49 -14.71
N ASN A 75 4.27 4.58 -15.11
CA ASN A 75 4.04 5.24 -16.40
C ASN A 75 4.26 4.28 -17.58
N GLN A 76 5.35 3.51 -17.57
CA GLN A 76 5.65 2.50 -18.60
C GLN A 76 4.54 1.44 -18.69
N ARG A 77 4.06 0.95 -17.53
CA ARG A 77 2.98 -0.05 -17.46
C ARG A 77 1.64 0.51 -17.93
N ALA A 78 1.32 1.74 -17.55
CA ALA A 78 0.11 2.44 -18.02
C ALA A 78 0.14 2.62 -19.54
N GLN A 79 1.26 3.07 -20.09
CA GLN A 79 1.43 3.23 -21.54
C GLN A 79 1.27 1.90 -22.27
N SER A 80 1.90 0.83 -21.78
CA SER A 80 1.81 -0.52 -22.41
C SER A 80 0.40 -1.11 -22.41
N ARG A 81 -0.49 -0.60 -21.54
CA ARG A 81 -1.91 -1.02 -21.44
C ARG A 81 -2.88 -0.03 -22.12
N GLY A 82 -2.36 1.02 -22.79
CA GLY A 82 -3.20 2.04 -23.40
C GLY A 82 -3.91 2.96 -22.40
N LEU A 83 -3.40 3.06 -21.17
CA LEU A 83 -3.95 3.87 -20.07
C LEU A 83 -3.13 5.13 -19.78
N GLY A 84 -2.15 5.47 -20.63
CA GLY A 84 -1.25 6.61 -20.42
C GLY A 84 -1.94 7.97 -20.36
N ASP A 85 -3.10 8.13 -20.99
CA ASP A 85 -3.91 9.36 -20.93
C ASP A 85 -4.71 9.49 -19.61
N ARG A 86 -4.87 8.38 -18.87
CA ARG A 86 -5.66 8.32 -17.64
C ARG A 86 -4.82 8.17 -16.38
N ILE A 87 -3.63 7.58 -16.50
CA ILE A 87 -2.74 7.31 -15.38
C ILE A 87 -1.46 8.10 -15.54
N ARG A 88 -1.08 8.81 -14.49
CA ARG A 88 0.19 9.54 -14.42
C ARG A 88 0.92 9.21 -13.10
N GLY A 89 2.07 8.56 -13.19
CA GLY A 89 3.00 8.38 -12.08
C GLY A 89 3.89 9.62 -11.91
N ILE A 90 4.03 10.09 -10.69
CA ILE A 90 4.94 11.19 -10.32
C ILE A 90 5.77 10.81 -9.09
N ALA A 91 6.99 11.32 -9.02
CA ALA A 91 7.81 11.23 -7.83
C ALA A 91 7.39 12.33 -6.84
N GLY A 92 7.26 11.96 -5.57
CA GLY A 92 6.90 12.91 -4.52
C GLY A 92 6.73 12.26 -3.16
N ASP A 93 6.70 13.09 -2.13
CA ASP A 93 6.46 12.67 -0.75
C ASP A 93 4.96 12.73 -0.44
N MET A 94 4.39 11.62 0.04
CA MET A 94 2.99 11.58 0.46
C MET A 94 2.72 12.35 1.76
N ALA A 95 3.76 12.77 2.48
CA ALA A 95 3.66 13.69 3.60
C ALA A 95 3.60 15.17 3.17
N ASP A 96 3.91 15.49 1.89
CA ASP A 96 3.85 16.85 1.33
C ASP A 96 3.28 16.78 -0.10
N LEU A 97 1.96 16.70 -0.19
CA LEU A 97 1.28 16.46 -1.46
C LEU A 97 1.31 17.70 -2.39
N PRO A 98 1.83 17.59 -3.62
CA PRO A 98 1.93 18.70 -4.56
C PRO A 98 0.61 18.91 -5.34
N PHE A 99 -0.53 18.85 -4.66
CA PHE A 99 -1.85 18.92 -5.27
C PHE A 99 -2.67 20.08 -4.72
N GLU A 100 -3.70 20.44 -5.46
CA GLU A 100 -4.72 21.38 -4.99
C GLU A 100 -5.59 20.71 -3.90
N ARG A 101 -5.95 21.51 -2.89
CA ARG A 101 -6.90 21.06 -1.86
C ARG A 101 -8.26 20.74 -2.48
N GLN A 102 -8.99 19.82 -1.88
CA GLN A 102 -10.34 19.41 -2.30
C GLN A 102 -10.44 19.03 -3.80
N SER A 103 -9.43 18.35 -4.31
CA SER A 103 -9.32 18.00 -5.72
C SER A 103 -9.61 16.53 -6.04
N PHE A 104 -9.60 15.64 -5.04
CA PHE A 104 -9.78 14.21 -5.24
C PHE A 104 -11.13 13.69 -4.76
N ASP A 105 -11.72 12.78 -5.51
CA ASP A 105 -12.90 12.00 -5.12
C ASP A 105 -12.51 10.78 -4.28
N LEU A 106 -11.29 10.23 -4.53
CA LEU A 106 -10.73 9.10 -3.81
C LEU A 106 -9.22 9.29 -3.61
N ILE A 107 -8.76 9.08 -2.38
CA ILE A 107 -7.36 8.85 -2.05
C ILE A 107 -7.21 7.38 -1.66
N TRP A 108 -6.34 6.68 -2.37
CA TRP A 108 -6.00 5.28 -2.18
C TRP A 108 -4.58 5.13 -1.69
N SER A 109 -4.31 4.15 -0.80
CA SER A 109 -2.95 3.83 -0.37
C SER A 109 -2.90 2.41 0.19
N GLU A 110 -2.18 1.50 -0.45
CA GLU A 110 -2.01 0.13 0.03
C GLU A 110 -0.61 -0.08 0.60
N GLY A 111 -0.52 -0.35 1.92
CA GLY A 111 0.73 -0.71 2.57
C GLY A 111 1.78 0.40 2.54
N ALA A 112 1.38 1.65 2.60
CA ALA A 112 2.29 2.78 2.50
C ALA A 112 2.03 3.87 3.56
N ILE A 113 0.80 4.09 4.00
CA ILE A 113 0.46 5.17 4.95
C ILE A 113 1.25 5.07 6.27
N ASP A 114 1.60 3.88 6.69
CA ASP A 114 2.38 3.63 7.92
C ASP A 114 3.80 4.22 7.85
N ASN A 115 4.36 4.44 6.65
CA ASN A 115 5.66 5.11 6.50
C ASN A 115 5.68 6.57 6.98
N ILE A 116 4.52 7.24 7.00
CA ILE A 116 4.36 8.60 7.52
C ILE A 116 3.52 8.66 8.80
N GLY A 117 3.03 7.50 9.26
CA GLY A 117 2.12 7.35 10.38
C GLY A 117 0.65 7.48 9.97
N PHE A 118 -0.17 6.52 10.41
CA PHE A 118 -1.57 6.41 10.02
C PHE A 118 -2.39 7.68 10.31
N GLU A 119 -2.27 8.23 11.53
CA GLU A 119 -2.96 9.47 11.91
C GLU A 119 -2.47 10.66 11.08
N THR A 120 -1.15 10.80 10.91
CA THR A 120 -0.54 11.89 10.15
C THR A 120 -1.03 11.89 8.71
N GLY A 121 -1.00 10.73 8.05
CA GLY A 121 -1.50 10.58 6.68
C GLY A 121 -2.98 10.94 6.57
N LEU A 122 -3.84 10.37 7.42
CA LEU A 122 -5.26 10.66 7.39
C LEU A 122 -5.57 12.15 7.59
N ARG A 123 -4.94 12.83 8.57
CA ARG A 123 -5.14 14.27 8.80
C ARG A 123 -4.72 15.09 7.61
N HIS A 124 -3.52 14.83 7.09
CA HIS A 124 -2.98 15.58 5.97
C HIS A 124 -3.81 15.37 4.70
N TRP A 125 -4.11 14.13 4.36
CA TRP A 125 -4.80 13.80 3.11
C TRP A 125 -6.27 14.24 3.09
N ARG A 126 -6.88 14.44 4.27
CA ARG A 126 -8.24 14.94 4.42
C ARG A 126 -8.46 16.26 3.68
N ASP A 127 -7.46 17.14 3.66
CA ASP A 127 -7.53 18.45 3.01
C ASP A 127 -7.59 18.39 1.48
N PHE A 128 -7.14 17.29 0.90
CA PHE A 128 -7.10 17.08 -0.55
C PHE A 128 -8.34 16.35 -1.08
N LEU A 129 -9.13 15.78 -0.20
CA LEU A 129 -10.42 15.18 -0.56
C LEU A 129 -11.50 16.24 -0.71
N ARG A 130 -12.32 16.12 -1.75
CA ARG A 130 -13.57 16.85 -1.87
C ARG A 130 -14.50 16.51 -0.71
N PRO A 131 -15.44 17.40 -0.34
CA PRO A 131 -16.51 17.05 0.58
C PRO A 131 -17.23 15.77 0.11
N GLY A 132 -17.34 14.78 1.00
CA GLY A 132 -17.91 13.49 0.67
C GLY A 132 -17.03 12.53 -0.14
N GLY A 133 -15.79 12.91 -0.44
CA GLY A 133 -14.79 12.03 -1.06
C GLY A 133 -14.32 10.93 -0.10
N TYR A 134 -13.63 9.95 -0.60
CA TYR A 134 -13.25 8.76 0.15
C TYR A 134 -11.75 8.64 0.36
N VAL A 135 -11.35 8.10 1.51
CA VAL A 135 -10.04 7.53 1.75
C VAL A 135 -10.16 6.01 1.84
N ALA A 136 -9.30 5.27 1.17
CA ALA A 136 -9.21 3.82 1.25
C ALA A 136 -7.74 3.43 1.43
N VAL A 137 -7.38 2.97 2.62
CA VAL A 137 -5.99 2.71 2.99
C VAL A 137 -5.83 1.36 3.65
N SER A 138 -4.70 0.70 3.44
CA SER A 138 -4.35 -0.49 4.18
C SER A 138 -3.03 -0.30 4.93
N CYS A 139 -2.97 -0.79 6.17
CA CYS A 139 -1.78 -0.79 7.01
C CYS A 139 -1.71 -2.03 7.90
N PRO A 140 -0.54 -2.37 8.42
CA PRO A 140 -0.39 -3.50 9.32
C PRO A 140 -1.02 -3.20 10.70
N CYS A 141 -1.76 -4.19 11.24
CA CYS A 141 -2.46 -4.08 12.53
C CYS A 141 -2.38 -5.36 13.33
N TRP A 142 -2.54 -5.26 14.65
CA TRP A 142 -2.88 -6.40 15.49
C TRP A 142 -4.29 -6.88 15.21
N LEU A 143 -4.43 -8.19 14.94
CA LEU A 143 -5.71 -8.86 14.69
C LEU A 143 -6.22 -9.63 15.91
N SER A 144 -5.42 -9.73 16.97
CA SER A 144 -5.76 -10.41 18.21
C SER A 144 -5.28 -9.64 19.43
N ALA A 145 -5.81 -10.00 20.61
CA ALA A 145 -5.32 -9.46 21.88
C ALA A 145 -3.91 -9.96 22.24
N GLU A 146 -3.56 -11.15 21.76
CA GLU A 146 -2.21 -11.70 21.93
C GLU A 146 -1.23 -11.00 20.99
N ARG A 147 -0.13 -10.50 21.55
CA ARG A 147 0.90 -9.74 20.84
C ARG A 147 2.26 -10.43 21.03
N PRO A 148 2.60 -11.42 20.19
CA PRO A 148 3.88 -12.13 20.29
C PRO A 148 5.06 -11.15 20.24
N ALA A 149 5.95 -11.24 21.23
CA ALA A 149 7.07 -10.30 21.38
C ALA A 149 7.99 -10.26 20.15
N ALA A 150 8.16 -11.39 19.46
CA ALA A 150 8.95 -11.44 18.22
C ALA A 150 8.31 -10.61 17.09
N ALA A 151 6.98 -10.71 16.91
CA ALA A 151 6.28 -9.91 15.93
C ALA A 151 6.26 -8.42 16.30
N ALA A 152 6.03 -8.10 17.58
CA ALA A 152 6.06 -6.72 18.06
C ALA A 152 7.43 -6.05 17.83
N ARG A 153 8.51 -6.78 18.10
CA ARG A 153 9.88 -6.30 17.88
C ARG A 153 10.15 -6.06 16.39
N PHE A 154 9.82 -7.03 15.54
CA PHE A 154 10.03 -6.92 14.08
C PHE A 154 9.39 -5.65 13.52
N TRP A 155 8.12 -5.41 13.83
CA TRP A 155 7.40 -4.25 13.32
C TRP A 155 7.90 -2.93 13.91
N ALA A 156 8.33 -2.92 15.18
CA ALA A 156 8.94 -1.74 15.79
C ALA A 156 10.30 -1.41 15.14
N GLU A 157 11.15 -2.42 14.88
CA GLU A 157 12.44 -2.28 14.20
C GLU A 157 12.28 -1.88 12.72
N ALA A 158 11.18 -2.27 12.07
CA ALA A 158 10.81 -1.83 10.73
C ALA A 158 10.29 -0.38 10.69
N GLY A 159 10.12 0.28 11.84
CA GLY A 159 9.62 1.66 11.93
C GLY A 159 8.09 1.77 11.87
N SER A 160 7.36 0.67 11.84
CA SER A 160 5.88 0.60 11.76
C SER A 160 5.31 -0.16 12.95
N PRO A 161 5.38 0.37 14.18
CA PRO A 161 4.78 -0.31 15.34
C PRO A 161 3.28 -0.51 15.11
N LEU A 162 2.80 -1.73 15.37
CA LEU A 162 1.42 -2.09 15.09
C LEU A 162 0.44 -1.50 16.11
N ASP A 163 -0.58 -0.82 15.61
CA ASP A 163 -1.77 -0.48 16.38
C ASP A 163 -2.85 -1.54 16.25
N THR A 164 -3.90 -1.44 17.07
CA THR A 164 -5.08 -2.28 16.93
C THR A 164 -6.02 -1.74 15.85
N VAL A 165 -6.85 -2.62 15.30
CA VAL A 165 -7.93 -2.20 14.39
C VAL A 165 -8.83 -1.15 15.05
N GLU A 166 -9.14 -1.32 16.35
CA GLU A 166 -9.98 -0.39 17.11
C GLU A 166 -9.33 0.99 17.25
N THR A 167 -8.02 1.05 17.55
CA THR A 167 -7.26 2.31 17.59
C THR A 167 -7.36 3.03 16.26
N ASN A 168 -7.08 2.35 15.15
CA ASN A 168 -7.12 2.95 13.81
C ASN A 168 -8.52 3.38 13.38
N LEU A 169 -9.58 2.67 13.78
CA LEU A 169 -10.97 3.11 13.60
C LEU A 169 -11.29 4.38 14.40
N GLY A 170 -10.74 4.50 15.61
CA GLY A 170 -10.82 5.72 16.41
C GLY A 170 -10.14 6.90 15.70
N LEU A 171 -8.91 6.71 15.24
CA LEU A 171 -8.15 7.72 14.49
C LEU A 171 -8.85 8.14 13.19
N LEU A 172 -9.41 7.20 12.43
CA LEU A 172 -10.19 7.51 11.23
C LEU A 172 -11.30 8.53 11.53
N ARG A 173 -12.06 8.32 12.63
CA ARG A 173 -13.14 9.22 13.03
C ARG A 173 -12.61 10.58 13.50
N THR A 174 -11.57 10.59 14.34
CA THR A 174 -10.99 11.86 14.87
C THR A 174 -10.30 12.69 13.80
N CYS A 175 -9.89 12.07 12.68
CA CYS A 175 -9.34 12.75 11.52
C CYS A 175 -10.40 13.30 10.54
N GLY A 176 -11.70 13.27 10.89
CA GLY A 176 -12.76 13.87 10.09
C GLY A 176 -13.30 12.95 8.99
N TYR A 177 -13.34 11.64 9.25
CA TYR A 177 -13.96 10.68 8.35
C TYR A 177 -15.11 9.95 9.02
N GLN A 178 -16.20 9.82 8.30
CA GLN A 178 -17.24 8.85 8.62
C GLN A 178 -16.70 7.44 8.26
N PHE A 179 -16.78 6.52 9.20
CA PHE A 179 -16.44 5.12 8.95
C PHE A 179 -17.40 4.51 7.90
N VAL A 180 -16.82 3.81 6.93
CA VAL A 180 -17.56 3.08 5.89
C VAL A 180 -17.38 1.59 6.06
N ALA A 181 -16.15 1.10 6.00
CA ALA A 181 -15.83 -0.32 6.15
C ALA A 181 -14.40 -0.53 6.66
N ALA A 182 -14.15 -1.69 7.27
CA ALA A 182 -12.81 -2.20 7.50
C ALA A 182 -12.81 -3.73 7.37
N PHE A 183 -11.73 -4.29 6.84
CA PHE A 183 -11.56 -5.74 6.75
C PHE A 183 -10.09 -6.14 6.70
N ALA A 184 -9.76 -7.24 7.35
CA ALA A 184 -8.44 -7.84 7.26
C ALA A 184 -8.21 -8.45 5.87
N LEU A 185 -7.00 -8.31 5.35
CA LEU A 185 -6.59 -8.96 4.11
C LEU A 185 -6.44 -10.46 4.34
N PRO A 186 -6.90 -11.30 3.40
CA PRO A 186 -6.67 -12.74 3.44
C PRO A 186 -5.17 -13.07 3.42
N LYS A 187 -4.81 -14.24 3.96
CA LYS A 187 -3.41 -14.69 4.00
C LYS A 187 -2.78 -14.82 2.61
N GLU A 188 -3.58 -15.09 1.59
CA GLU A 188 -3.15 -15.22 0.19
C GLU A 188 -2.52 -13.91 -0.34
N CYS A 189 -2.96 -12.75 0.17
CA CYS A 189 -2.35 -11.45 -0.12
C CYS A 189 -0.87 -11.41 0.27
N TRP A 190 -0.51 -12.10 1.36
CA TRP A 190 0.86 -12.24 1.80
C TRP A 190 1.61 -13.36 1.07
N THR A 191 1.03 -14.56 1.06
CA THR A 191 1.74 -15.76 0.62
C THR A 191 1.87 -15.86 -0.89
N GLU A 192 0.81 -15.55 -1.63
CA GLU A 192 0.74 -15.76 -3.08
C GLU A 192 1.06 -14.47 -3.86
N HIS A 193 0.51 -13.34 -3.40
CA HIS A 193 0.63 -12.08 -4.13
C HIS A 193 1.85 -11.23 -3.74
N TYR A 194 2.49 -11.51 -2.60
CA TYR A 194 3.65 -10.76 -2.14
C TYR A 194 4.90 -11.64 -1.92
N PHE A 195 4.86 -12.60 -0.99
CA PHE A 195 6.05 -13.39 -0.66
C PHE A 195 6.56 -14.23 -1.81
N ALA A 196 5.69 -14.99 -2.48
CA ALA A 196 6.11 -15.90 -3.55
C ALA A 196 6.72 -15.17 -4.77
N PRO A 197 6.16 -14.05 -5.28
CA PRO A 197 6.82 -13.27 -6.33
C PRO A 197 8.13 -12.66 -5.88
N ARG A 198 8.20 -12.12 -4.64
CA ARG A 198 9.41 -11.52 -4.09
C ARG A 198 10.53 -12.55 -3.90
N GLU A 199 10.20 -13.75 -3.41
CA GLU A 199 11.19 -14.84 -3.26
C GLU A 199 11.82 -15.22 -4.59
N ARG A 200 11.03 -15.31 -5.67
CA ARG A 200 11.56 -15.57 -7.03
C ARG A 200 12.48 -14.45 -7.50
N ALA A 201 12.13 -13.18 -7.26
CA ALA A 201 12.98 -12.04 -7.61
C ALA A 201 14.30 -12.06 -6.82
N ILE A 202 14.25 -12.35 -5.51
CA ILE A 202 15.43 -12.46 -4.66
C ILE A 202 16.33 -13.61 -5.10
N GLN A 203 15.77 -14.75 -5.49
CA GLN A 203 16.54 -15.88 -6.00
C GLN A 203 17.30 -15.51 -7.28
N ALA A 204 16.65 -14.84 -8.23
CA ALA A 204 17.32 -14.35 -9.45
C ALA A 204 18.45 -13.34 -9.12
N MET A 205 18.24 -12.48 -8.11
CA MET A 205 19.28 -11.55 -7.68
C MET A 205 20.46 -12.25 -6.99
N LEU A 206 20.24 -13.32 -6.23
CA LEU A 206 21.31 -14.12 -5.65
C LEU A 206 22.17 -14.76 -6.75
N GLU A 207 21.58 -15.18 -7.85
CA GLU A 207 22.30 -15.69 -9.03
C GLU A 207 23.08 -14.58 -9.74
N LYS A 208 22.50 -13.37 -9.84
CA LYS A 208 23.14 -12.19 -10.43
C LYS A 208 24.31 -11.67 -9.58
N TYR A 209 24.20 -11.76 -8.26
CA TYR A 209 25.18 -11.23 -7.30
C TYR A 209 25.74 -12.32 -6.37
N PRO A 210 26.39 -13.39 -6.90
CA PRO A 210 26.73 -14.59 -6.13
C PRO A 210 27.74 -14.34 -5.00
N HIS A 211 28.54 -13.28 -5.10
CA HIS A 211 29.56 -12.93 -4.11
C HIS A 211 29.17 -11.77 -3.18
N SER A 212 27.98 -11.16 -3.37
CA SER A 212 27.53 -10.04 -2.55
C SER A 212 27.08 -10.51 -1.15
N GLN A 213 27.77 -10.04 -0.12
CA GLN A 213 27.36 -10.27 1.28
C GLN A 213 26.08 -9.50 1.60
N GLU A 214 25.94 -8.29 1.06
CA GLU A 214 24.76 -7.45 1.23
C GLU A 214 23.51 -8.13 0.64
N MET A 215 23.63 -8.76 -0.55
CA MET A 215 22.52 -9.51 -1.14
C MET A 215 22.14 -10.74 -0.29
N ARG A 216 23.11 -11.46 0.25
CA ARG A 216 22.82 -12.58 1.17
C ARG A 216 22.13 -12.13 2.45
N ALA A 217 22.55 -11.01 3.02
CA ALA A 217 21.91 -10.41 4.19
C ALA A 217 20.47 -10.00 3.87
N TYR A 218 20.24 -9.33 2.73
CA TYR A 218 18.91 -8.96 2.27
C TYR A 218 18.00 -10.18 2.07
N ALA A 219 18.51 -11.25 1.44
CA ALA A 219 17.77 -12.50 1.28
C ALA A 219 17.45 -13.18 2.64
N ALA A 220 18.35 -13.10 3.62
CA ALA A 220 18.10 -13.61 4.97
C ALA A 220 16.98 -12.85 5.66
N MET A 221 17.01 -11.51 5.66
CA MET A 221 15.93 -10.67 6.22
C MET A 221 14.56 -11.01 5.63
N ASN A 222 14.49 -11.23 4.32
CA ASN A 222 13.24 -11.61 3.66
C ASN A 222 12.74 -13.00 4.09
N ARG A 223 13.64 -13.97 4.28
CA ARG A 223 13.27 -15.30 4.81
C ARG A 223 12.77 -15.22 6.25
N ASP A 224 13.39 -14.36 7.07
CA ASP A 224 13.00 -14.15 8.47
C ASP A 224 11.59 -13.54 8.56
N GLU A 225 11.24 -12.59 7.68
CA GLU A 225 9.89 -12.03 7.58
C GLU A 225 8.86 -13.12 7.21
N VAL A 226 9.16 -13.96 6.22
CA VAL A 226 8.29 -15.06 5.81
C VAL A 226 8.11 -16.06 6.96
N ALA A 227 9.19 -16.42 7.67
CA ALA A 227 9.13 -17.32 8.82
C ALA A 227 8.30 -16.73 9.97
N LEU A 228 8.49 -15.44 10.26
CA LEU A 228 7.72 -14.70 11.25
C LEU A 228 6.22 -14.71 10.92
N TYR A 229 5.87 -14.41 9.68
CA TYR A 229 4.47 -14.43 9.25
C TYR A 229 3.86 -15.84 9.32
N ARG A 230 4.58 -16.87 8.91
CA ARG A 230 4.12 -18.27 9.02
C ARG A 230 3.80 -18.65 10.47
N GLN A 231 4.58 -18.16 11.43
CA GLN A 231 4.41 -18.45 12.85
C GLN A 231 3.34 -17.60 13.51
N TYR A 232 3.26 -16.31 13.18
CA TYR A 232 2.48 -15.32 13.92
C TYR A 232 1.43 -14.58 13.09
N GLY A 233 1.27 -14.85 11.80
CA GLY A 233 0.35 -14.15 10.90
C GLY A 233 -1.14 -14.26 11.28
N ARG A 234 -1.50 -15.12 12.25
CA ARG A 234 -2.85 -15.11 12.86
C ARG A 234 -3.06 -13.96 13.84
N HIS A 235 -1.98 -13.36 14.36
CA HIS A 235 -2.02 -12.30 15.37
C HIS A 235 -1.90 -10.91 14.77
N TYR A 236 -1.36 -10.77 13.56
CA TYR A 236 -1.22 -9.52 12.85
C TYR A 236 -1.41 -9.69 11.34
N GLY A 237 -1.74 -8.63 10.67
CA GLY A 237 -1.89 -8.60 9.22
C GLY A 237 -2.28 -7.22 8.74
N TYR A 238 -2.40 -7.06 7.42
CA TYR A 238 -2.90 -5.81 6.87
C TYR A 238 -4.42 -5.73 7.00
N VAL A 239 -4.89 -4.54 7.32
CA VAL A 239 -6.32 -4.21 7.40
C VAL A 239 -6.60 -3.03 6.49
N PHE A 240 -7.61 -3.17 5.64
CA PHE A 240 -8.17 -2.06 4.87
C PHE A 240 -9.10 -1.24 5.75
N PHE A 241 -8.97 0.08 5.68
CA PHE A 241 -9.85 1.06 6.32
C PHE A 241 -10.40 1.98 5.24
N ILE A 242 -11.71 2.15 5.23
CA ILE A 242 -12.42 2.99 4.27
C ILE A 242 -13.22 4.02 5.05
N GLY A 243 -12.99 5.29 4.74
CA GLY A 243 -13.67 6.42 5.35
C GLY A 243 -14.16 7.42 4.31
N ARG A 244 -15.27 8.08 4.60
CA ARG A 244 -15.83 9.18 3.81
C ARG A 244 -15.56 10.51 4.50
N ALA A 245 -15.01 11.45 3.80
CA ALA A 245 -14.70 12.78 4.29
C ALA A 245 -15.99 13.55 4.69
N ILE A 246 -16.06 14.08 5.91
CA ILE A 246 -17.17 14.87 6.48
C ILE A 246 -16.75 16.33 6.65
#